data_1f287ccf67f92b5a01fced79705eb64f
#
_entry.id   1f287ccf67f92b5a01fced79705eb64f
#
_cell.length_a   1.000
_cell.length_b   1.000
_cell.length_c   1.000
_cell.angle_alpha   90.00
_cell.angle_beta   90.00
_cell.angle_gamma   90.00
#
_symmetry.space_group_name_H-M   'P 1'
#
loop_
_entity.id
_entity.type
_entity.pdbx_description
1 polymer ?
#
loop_
_entity_poly.entity_id
_entity_poly.type
_entity_poly.pdbx_seq_one_letter_code
_entity_poly.pdbx_strand_id
1 'polypeptide(L)'
;MFRPVGNVVENLLDPFEDLGRFAGRTLEQVESAGGGVAELFGGASNLIEGYASRAGIMRARPFALQGVRPAAGGRGSDRDFDGLFVGAGGRTYAPSTPLARVPGVVPRDGRAPVGTVVYVNGINTTRDGQYGSLQQIADRTGARVVGIHNATQGGFVDVIQSAGDTFDVGHNPAVDTLADTVYDEITAGRTIHLMAHSQGALITSRALTDVYQRLRVEGGLTRREAERLLSRVEVETFGGAAASYPDGPRYVHYVNRLDALPGLFGLGPFATPLVHPGRGAAVHRFSEGDDAHGFEQTYLPRRVPFEQARRGDFD
;
A
#
# COMPACT_ATOMS: atom_id res chain seq x y z
N MET A 1 11.62 -29.79 40.59
CA MET A 1 12.66 -29.27 39.64
C MET A 1 11.94 -28.67 38.46
N PHE A 2 11.49 -27.42 38.58
CA PHE A 2 10.77 -26.69 37.54
C PHE A 2 11.78 -25.99 36.65
N ARG A 3 11.78 -26.31 35.35
CA ARG A 3 12.48 -25.48 34.34
C ARG A 3 11.60 -24.29 34.02
N PRO A 4 12.12 -23.06 34.02
CA PRO A 4 11.36 -21.91 33.56
C PRO A 4 11.13 -22.03 32.06
N VAL A 5 9.89 -21.82 31.64
CA VAL A 5 9.50 -21.61 30.23
C VAL A 5 10.00 -20.21 29.86
N GLY A 6 11.23 -20.18 29.33
CA GLY A 6 11.82 -18.95 28.82
C GLY A 6 11.11 -18.54 27.52
N ASN A 7 10.73 -17.30 27.51
CA ASN A 7 10.61 -16.37 26.37
C ASN A 7 10.10 -16.92 25.03
N VAL A 8 8.79 -17.19 24.94
CA VAL A 8 8.07 -17.31 23.68
C VAL A 8 7.69 -15.93 23.12
N VAL A 9 7.91 -14.86 23.86
CA VAL A 9 7.53 -13.49 23.48
C VAL A 9 8.56 -12.81 22.57
N GLU A 10 9.80 -13.28 22.54
CA GLU A 10 10.87 -12.67 21.71
C GLU A 10 10.90 -13.09 20.22
N ASN A 11 10.04 -14.01 19.79
CA ASN A 11 10.02 -14.47 18.40
C ASN A 11 8.83 -13.95 17.56
N LEU A 12 8.14 -12.93 18.03
CA LEU A 12 7.20 -12.12 17.25
C LEU A 12 7.82 -10.73 17.02
N LEU A 13 9.04 -10.71 16.54
CA LEU A 13 9.63 -9.46 16.05
C LEU A 13 8.74 -8.92 14.94
N ASP A 14 8.28 -7.69 15.14
CA ASP A 14 7.55 -6.91 14.17
C ASP A 14 8.39 -6.87 12.87
N PRO A 15 7.88 -7.34 11.73
CA PRO A 15 8.61 -7.28 10.47
C PRO A 15 9.07 -5.88 10.11
N PHE A 16 8.49 -4.84 10.73
CA PHE A 16 8.89 -3.45 10.58
C PHE A 16 10.09 -3.05 11.47
N GLU A 17 10.22 -3.62 12.67
CA GLU A 17 11.44 -3.45 13.47
C GLU A 17 12.68 -4.01 12.76
N ASP A 18 12.53 -5.13 12.05
CA ASP A 18 13.62 -5.71 11.27
C ASP A 18 13.90 -4.91 10.01
N LEU A 19 12.90 -4.32 9.36
CA LEU A 19 13.08 -3.42 8.23
C LEU A 19 13.74 -2.10 8.67
N GLY A 20 13.32 -1.53 9.80
CA GLY A 20 13.94 -0.34 10.41
C GLY A 20 15.38 -0.60 10.83
N ARG A 21 15.66 -1.75 11.46
CA ARG A 21 17.03 -2.19 11.81
C ARG A 21 17.90 -2.51 10.60
N PHE A 22 17.31 -3.00 9.51
CA PHE A 22 18.02 -3.23 8.25
C PHE A 22 18.34 -1.91 7.56
N ALA A 23 17.37 -1.01 7.44
CA ALA A 23 17.58 0.33 6.89
C ALA A 23 18.60 1.13 7.73
N GLY A 24 18.52 1.08 9.06
CA GLY A 24 19.46 1.70 9.98
C GLY A 24 20.88 1.14 9.83
N ARG A 25 21.05 -0.18 9.78
CA ARG A 25 22.37 -0.81 9.58
C ARG A 25 22.96 -0.53 8.21
N THR A 26 22.13 -0.42 7.18
CA THR A 26 22.60 -0.04 5.83
C THR A 26 23.03 1.42 5.82
N LEU A 27 22.31 2.31 6.51
CA LEU A 27 22.70 3.72 6.70
C LEU A 27 23.99 3.86 7.51
N GLU A 28 24.14 3.16 8.64
CA GLU A 28 25.38 3.16 9.44
C GLU A 28 26.58 2.64 8.64
N GLN A 29 26.41 1.63 7.80
CA GLN A 29 27.47 1.12 6.92
C GLN A 29 27.86 2.13 5.84
N VAL A 30 26.91 2.91 5.34
CA VAL A 30 27.14 3.95 4.33
C VAL A 30 27.78 5.19 4.96
N GLU A 31 27.33 5.62 6.15
CA GLU A 31 27.96 6.71 6.90
C GLU A 31 29.39 6.35 7.31
N SER A 32 29.63 5.11 7.76
CA SER A 32 30.98 4.63 8.10
C SER A 32 31.92 4.49 6.91
N ALA A 33 31.37 4.36 5.69
CA ALA A 33 32.10 4.34 4.43
C ALA A 33 32.36 5.72 3.84
N GLY A 34 31.92 6.81 4.50
CA GLY A 34 32.14 8.21 4.06
C GLY A 34 31.35 8.62 2.83
N GLY A 35 30.34 7.82 2.46
CA GLY A 35 29.47 8.09 1.31
C GLY A 35 28.20 8.82 1.76
N GLY A 36 27.95 10.01 1.18
CA GLY A 36 26.72 10.74 1.42
C GLY A 36 25.49 10.05 0.78
N VAL A 37 24.30 10.42 1.23
CA VAL A 37 23.00 9.93 0.72
C VAL A 37 22.93 10.00 -0.81
N ALA A 38 23.56 10.98 -1.45
CA ALA A 38 23.68 11.11 -2.91
C ALA A 38 24.41 9.93 -3.58
N GLU A 39 25.39 9.28 -2.92
CA GLU A 39 26.09 8.10 -3.46
C GLU A 39 25.25 6.83 -3.34
N LEU A 40 24.40 6.72 -2.31
CA LEU A 40 23.41 5.64 -2.20
C LEU A 40 22.45 5.68 -3.38
N PHE A 41 22.02 6.88 -3.80
CA PHE A 41 21.15 7.07 -4.96
C PHE A 41 21.89 6.84 -6.28
N GLY A 42 23.15 7.25 -6.35
CA GLY A 42 24.04 6.89 -7.47
C GLY A 42 24.24 5.38 -7.56
N GLY A 43 24.41 4.70 -6.43
CA GLY A 43 24.53 3.24 -6.34
C GLY A 43 23.24 2.51 -6.74
N ALA A 44 22.07 3.00 -6.32
CA ALA A 44 20.78 2.44 -6.70
C ALA A 44 20.49 2.69 -8.20
N SER A 45 20.81 3.89 -8.71
CA SER A 45 20.72 4.18 -10.16
C SER A 45 21.65 3.26 -10.95
N ASN A 46 22.88 3.04 -10.52
CA ASN A 46 23.84 2.15 -11.19
C ASN A 46 23.42 0.68 -11.11
N LEU A 47 22.76 0.24 -10.04
CA LEU A 47 22.17 -1.09 -9.94
C LEU A 47 20.97 -1.26 -10.89
N ILE A 48 20.13 -0.24 -11.00
CA ILE A 48 18.99 -0.22 -11.92
C ILE A 48 19.47 -0.20 -13.38
N GLU A 49 20.48 0.62 -13.68
CA GLU A 49 21.09 0.65 -15.01
C GLU A 49 21.81 -0.66 -15.34
N GLY A 50 22.52 -1.26 -14.40
CA GLY A 50 23.16 -2.55 -14.55
C GLY A 50 22.17 -3.69 -14.77
N TYR A 51 21.01 -3.63 -14.16
CA TYR A 51 19.93 -4.62 -14.37
C TYR A 51 19.23 -4.40 -15.71
N ALA A 52 18.88 -3.17 -16.06
CA ALA A 52 18.26 -2.83 -17.34
C ALA A 52 19.17 -3.23 -18.52
N SER A 53 20.49 -3.05 -18.36
CA SER A 53 21.51 -3.47 -19.33
C SER A 53 21.59 -4.99 -19.48
N ARG A 54 21.58 -5.74 -18.35
CA ARG A 54 21.63 -7.21 -18.36
C ARG A 54 20.33 -7.87 -18.81
N ALA A 55 19.19 -7.22 -18.60
CA ALA A 55 17.88 -7.70 -19.05
C ALA A 55 17.59 -7.42 -20.52
N GLY A 56 18.55 -6.83 -21.28
CA GLY A 56 18.38 -6.50 -22.68
C GLY A 56 17.39 -5.34 -22.95
N ILE A 57 17.03 -4.59 -21.90
CA ILE A 57 16.16 -3.42 -22.00
C ILE A 57 17.03 -2.22 -22.37
N MET A 58 17.48 -2.20 -23.61
CA MET A 58 18.29 -1.10 -24.14
C MET A 58 17.41 0.12 -24.42
N ARG A 59 17.84 1.26 -23.89
CA ARG A 59 17.37 2.63 -24.04
C ARG A 59 16.28 3.10 -23.09
N ALA A 60 16.44 2.89 -21.80
CA ALA A 60 15.86 3.80 -20.85
C ALA A 60 16.67 5.12 -20.86
N ARG A 61 16.03 6.23 -21.15
CA ARG A 61 16.58 7.57 -20.84
C ARG A 61 16.88 7.61 -19.34
N PRO A 62 17.91 8.36 -18.88
CA PRO A 62 18.23 8.42 -17.48
C PRO A 62 16.95 8.70 -16.69
N PHE A 63 16.70 7.86 -15.69
CA PHE A 63 15.54 7.92 -14.81
C PHE A 63 15.63 9.21 -13.99
N ALA A 64 15.26 10.33 -14.61
CA ALA A 64 14.86 11.48 -13.86
C ALA A 64 13.53 11.10 -13.21
N LEU A 65 13.38 11.32 -11.91
CA LEU A 65 12.10 11.35 -11.18
C LEU A 65 11.21 12.49 -11.77
N GLN A 66 11.05 12.50 -13.10
CA GLN A 66 10.24 13.42 -13.87
C GLN A 66 8.82 12.84 -13.91
N GLY A 67 8.08 13.20 -12.93
CA GLY A 67 6.65 12.86 -12.85
C GLY A 67 6.05 13.31 -11.54
N VAL A 68 6.84 13.42 -10.48
CA VAL A 68 6.37 14.01 -9.24
C VAL A 68 6.51 15.54 -9.34
N ARG A 69 5.66 16.15 -10.17
CA ARG A 69 5.46 17.60 -10.06
C ARG A 69 4.72 17.84 -8.75
N PRO A 70 5.25 18.68 -7.83
CA PRO A 70 4.45 19.15 -6.73
C PRO A 70 3.21 19.81 -7.33
N ALA A 71 2.02 19.35 -6.94
CA ALA A 71 0.77 19.93 -7.39
C ALA A 71 0.82 21.44 -7.10
N ALA A 72 0.64 22.25 -8.12
CA ALA A 72 0.58 23.71 -7.98
C ALA A 72 -0.55 24.05 -7.01
N GLY A 73 -0.21 24.74 -5.91
CA GLY A 73 -1.01 24.98 -4.74
C GLY A 73 -2.48 25.32 -4.98
N GLY A 74 -3.36 24.40 -4.60
CA GLY A 74 -4.69 24.73 -4.18
C GLY A 74 -4.67 25.37 -2.79
N ARG A 75 -5.47 26.40 -2.56
CA ARG A 75 -5.59 27.08 -1.26
C ARG A 75 -6.25 26.12 -0.25
N GLY A 76 -5.48 25.55 0.63
CA GLY A 76 -5.83 24.58 1.63
C GLY A 76 -4.79 23.46 1.57
N SER A 77 -4.08 23.20 2.66
CA SER A 77 -3.13 22.10 2.72
C SER A 77 -3.92 20.80 2.61
N ASP A 78 -3.58 19.91 1.65
CA ASP A 78 -4.18 18.56 1.58
C ASP A 78 -4.03 17.78 2.90
N ARG A 79 -3.14 18.25 3.80
CA ARG A 79 -2.99 17.75 5.17
C ARG A 79 -4.26 17.85 6.00
N ASP A 80 -5.12 18.83 5.72
CA ASP A 80 -6.41 18.98 6.43
C ASP A 80 -7.39 17.84 6.08
N PHE A 81 -7.10 17.07 5.03
CA PHE A 81 -7.91 15.94 4.57
C PHE A 81 -7.31 14.60 4.92
N ASP A 82 -6.13 14.57 5.59
CA ASP A 82 -5.44 13.31 5.93
C ASP A 82 -6.32 12.41 6.80
N GLY A 83 -6.47 11.17 6.38
CA GLY A 83 -7.34 10.20 7.04
C GLY A 83 -8.84 10.41 6.82
N LEU A 84 -9.29 11.48 6.15
CA LEU A 84 -10.72 11.65 5.87
C LEU A 84 -11.19 10.72 4.75
N PHE A 85 -12.46 10.33 4.81
CA PHE A 85 -13.08 9.71 3.65
C PHE A 85 -13.30 10.75 2.53
N VAL A 86 -13.07 10.29 1.29
CA VAL A 86 -13.42 11.04 0.07
C VAL A 86 -14.50 10.27 -0.69
N GLY A 87 -15.61 10.95 -0.96
CA GLY A 87 -16.76 10.34 -1.60
C GLY A 87 -17.23 11.07 -2.86
N ALA A 88 -18.50 10.90 -3.18
CA ALA A 88 -19.13 11.48 -4.36
C ALA A 88 -18.94 13.00 -4.43
N GLY A 89 -18.57 13.49 -5.61
CA GLY A 89 -18.30 14.92 -5.84
C GLY A 89 -17.05 15.43 -5.12
N GLY A 90 -16.11 14.55 -4.72
CA GLY A 90 -14.89 14.93 -3.99
C GLY A 90 -15.16 15.44 -2.57
N ARG A 91 -16.34 15.20 -2.02
CA ARG A 91 -16.69 15.59 -0.65
C ARG A 91 -15.96 14.72 0.36
N THR A 92 -15.55 15.34 1.48
CA THR A 92 -14.89 14.65 2.58
C THR A 92 -15.85 14.36 3.73
N TYR A 93 -15.57 13.27 4.46
CA TYR A 93 -16.35 12.83 5.61
C TYR A 93 -15.39 12.43 6.73
N ALA A 94 -15.83 12.62 7.97
CA ALA A 94 -15.04 12.31 9.15
C ALA A 94 -14.71 10.80 9.23
N PRO A 95 -13.55 10.41 9.81
CA PRO A 95 -13.15 9.03 10.01
C PRO A 95 -14.20 8.18 10.75
N SER A 96 -14.91 8.78 11.69
CA SER A 96 -15.99 8.12 12.46
C SER A 96 -17.28 7.88 11.68
N THR A 97 -17.36 8.31 10.41
CA THR A 97 -18.54 8.07 9.58
C THR A 97 -18.59 6.59 9.18
N PRO A 98 -19.66 5.85 9.50
CA PRO A 98 -19.79 4.46 9.05
C PRO A 98 -19.66 4.37 7.51
N LEU A 99 -18.88 3.42 7.00
CA LEU A 99 -18.60 3.26 5.56
C LEU A 99 -19.88 3.23 4.71
N ALA A 100 -20.93 2.58 5.20
CA ALA A 100 -22.22 2.51 4.52
C ALA A 100 -22.91 3.87 4.35
N ARG A 101 -22.57 4.87 5.19
CA ARG A 101 -23.14 6.22 5.16
C ARG A 101 -22.32 7.22 4.35
N VAL A 102 -21.09 6.87 3.96
CA VAL A 102 -20.28 7.71 3.07
C VAL A 102 -20.83 7.60 1.66
N PRO A 103 -21.34 8.66 1.02
CA PRO A 103 -21.76 8.62 -0.37
C PRO A 103 -20.54 8.37 -1.28
N GLY A 104 -20.42 7.16 -1.80
CA GLY A 104 -19.30 6.79 -2.67
C GLY A 104 -19.49 7.25 -4.12
N VAL A 105 -18.42 7.24 -4.86
CA VAL A 105 -18.40 7.44 -6.31
C VAL A 105 -18.95 6.18 -6.98
N VAL A 106 -19.86 6.33 -7.93
CA VAL A 106 -20.48 5.21 -8.64
C VAL A 106 -20.09 5.21 -10.12
N PRO A 107 -20.21 4.06 -10.81
CA PRO A 107 -19.96 3.98 -12.24
C PRO A 107 -20.84 4.95 -13.05
N ARG A 108 -20.27 5.53 -14.11
CA ARG A 108 -20.99 6.46 -15.00
C ARG A 108 -21.94 5.77 -15.99
N ASP A 109 -21.88 4.46 -16.08
CA ASP A 109 -22.74 3.66 -16.96
C ASP A 109 -24.19 3.54 -16.49
N GLY A 110 -24.54 4.11 -15.32
CA GLY A 110 -25.87 4.13 -14.73
C GLY A 110 -26.34 2.80 -14.12
N ARG A 111 -25.49 1.79 -14.06
CA ARG A 111 -25.80 0.51 -13.41
C ARG A 111 -25.72 0.62 -11.90
N ALA A 112 -26.48 -0.20 -11.21
CA ALA A 112 -26.36 -0.34 -9.77
C ALA A 112 -24.98 -0.92 -9.41
N PRO A 113 -24.26 -0.34 -8.43
CA PRO A 113 -22.96 -0.84 -8.03
C PRO A 113 -22.99 -2.28 -7.52
N VAL A 114 -22.02 -3.09 -7.96
CA VAL A 114 -21.91 -4.53 -7.57
C VAL A 114 -21.28 -4.75 -6.19
N GLY A 115 -20.91 -3.70 -5.48
CA GLY A 115 -20.26 -3.77 -4.17
C GLY A 115 -19.64 -2.44 -3.78
N THR A 116 -18.84 -2.45 -2.73
CA THR A 116 -18.07 -1.27 -2.27
C THR A 116 -16.58 -1.58 -2.25
N VAL A 117 -15.80 -0.66 -2.82
CA VAL A 117 -14.34 -0.64 -2.77
C VAL A 117 -13.90 0.55 -1.92
N VAL A 118 -12.95 0.33 -1.03
CA VAL A 118 -12.23 1.41 -0.32
C VAL A 118 -10.85 1.55 -0.95
N TYR A 119 -10.51 2.76 -1.38
CA TYR A 119 -9.25 3.07 -2.05
C TYR A 119 -8.35 3.96 -1.21
N VAL A 120 -7.07 3.58 -1.10
CA VAL A 120 -6.02 4.37 -0.44
C VAL A 120 -5.00 4.82 -1.47
N ASN A 121 -4.84 6.14 -1.62
CA ASN A 121 -3.94 6.74 -2.61
C ASN A 121 -2.46 6.69 -2.19
N GLY A 122 -1.60 6.87 -3.18
CA GLY A 122 -0.17 7.04 -2.99
C GLY A 122 0.20 8.45 -2.50
N ILE A 123 1.52 8.65 -2.29
CA ILE A 123 2.11 9.93 -1.92
C ILE A 123 1.86 11.00 -3.01
N ASN A 124 1.85 12.27 -2.60
CA ASN A 124 1.67 13.43 -3.49
C ASN A 124 0.36 13.42 -4.30
N THR A 125 -0.61 12.63 -3.91
CA THR A 125 -1.93 12.65 -4.52
C THR A 125 -2.77 13.74 -3.85
N THR A 126 -3.26 14.70 -4.63
CA THR A 126 -4.22 15.68 -4.11
C THR A 126 -5.59 15.05 -3.90
N ARG A 127 -6.42 15.64 -3.05
CA ARG A 127 -7.82 15.18 -2.87
C ARG A 127 -8.57 15.10 -4.21
N ASP A 128 -8.38 16.09 -5.07
CA ASP A 128 -9.04 16.13 -6.39
C ASP A 128 -8.46 15.06 -7.34
N GLY A 129 -7.15 14.81 -7.26
CA GLY A 129 -6.49 13.69 -7.96
C GLY A 129 -7.04 12.35 -7.49
N GLN A 130 -7.15 12.15 -6.18
CA GLN A 130 -7.77 10.95 -5.63
C GLN A 130 -9.21 10.76 -6.13
N TYR A 131 -10.02 11.84 -6.15
CA TYR A 131 -11.38 11.76 -6.67
C TYR A 131 -11.42 11.29 -8.14
N GLY A 132 -10.46 11.74 -8.95
CA GLY A 132 -10.28 11.24 -10.33
C GLY A 132 -10.03 9.74 -10.36
N SER A 133 -9.13 9.23 -9.50
CA SER A 133 -8.85 7.79 -9.36
C SER A 133 -10.09 7.00 -8.91
N LEU A 134 -10.88 7.55 -7.94
CA LEU A 134 -12.12 6.90 -7.49
C LEU A 134 -13.10 6.68 -8.63
N GLN A 135 -13.25 7.68 -9.52
CA GLN A 135 -14.13 7.56 -10.68
C GLN A 135 -13.66 6.50 -11.66
N GLN A 136 -12.34 6.44 -11.94
CA GLN A 136 -11.80 5.42 -12.84
C GLN A 136 -11.92 4.02 -12.26
N ILE A 137 -11.71 3.85 -10.95
CA ILE A 137 -11.94 2.58 -10.26
C ILE A 137 -13.41 2.19 -10.37
N ALA A 138 -14.34 3.12 -10.09
CA ALA A 138 -15.77 2.85 -10.17
C ALA A 138 -16.19 2.37 -11.57
N ASP A 139 -15.76 3.10 -12.61
CA ASP A 139 -16.06 2.77 -14.01
C ASP A 139 -15.46 1.42 -14.42
N ARG A 140 -14.28 1.07 -13.92
CA ARG A 140 -13.57 -0.18 -14.25
C ARG A 140 -14.12 -1.38 -13.51
N THR A 141 -14.56 -1.20 -12.26
CA THR A 141 -14.96 -2.31 -11.38
C THR A 141 -16.46 -2.52 -11.33
N GLY A 142 -17.24 -1.52 -11.70
CA GLY A 142 -18.70 -1.50 -11.49
C GLY A 142 -19.08 -1.32 -10.01
N ALA A 143 -18.15 -1.00 -9.12
CA ALA A 143 -18.38 -0.86 -7.70
C ALA A 143 -18.65 0.60 -7.29
N ARG A 144 -19.25 0.79 -6.12
CA ARG A 144 -19.23 2.04 -5.39
C ARG A 144 -17.86 2.21 -4.74
N VAL A 145 -17.19 3.34 -4.93
CA VAL A 145 -15.82 3.57 -4.43
C VAL A 145 -15.81 4.71 -3.43
N VAL A 146 -15.13 4.48 -2.31
CA VAL A 146 -14.86 5.48 -1.26
C VAL A 146 -13.36 5.57 -1.08
N GLY A 147 -12.79 6.77 -1.05
CA GLY A 147 -11.38 7.00 -0.75
C GLY A 147 -11.13 7.16 0.75
N ILE A 148 -9.97 6.74 1.25
CA ILE A 148 -9.36 7.26 2.47
C ILE A 148 -8.16 8.06 2.01
N HIS A 149 -8.14 9.37 2.31
CA HIS A 149 -7.11 10.25 1.80
C HIS A 149 -5.82 10.10 2.59
N ASN A 150 -4.72 9.89 1.86
CA ASN A 150 -3.37 9.99 2.38
C ASN A 150 -2.77 11.29 1.86
N ALA A 151 -2.56 12.25 2.76
CA ALA A 151 -2.06 13.59 2.45
C ALA A 151 -0.53 13.68 2.50
N THR A 152 0.18 12.57 2.57
CA THR A 152 1.65 12.56 2.64
C THR A 152 2.25 13.26 1.41
N GLN A 153 3.12 14.24 1.66
CA GLN A 153 3.83 15.02 0.64
C GLN A 153 5.35 14.88 0.87
N GLY A 154 6.12 15.01 -0.20
CA GLY A 154 7.57 15.01 -0.14
C GLY A 154 8.23 14.08 -1.16
N GLY A 155 9.56 13.95 -1.08
CA GLY A 155 10.27 12.93 -1.83
C GLY A 155 9.88 11.54 -1.32
N PHE A 156 9.55 10.62 -2.22
CA PHE A 156 9.13 9.27 -1.82
C PHE A 156 10.20 8.57 -0.95
N VAL A 157 11.46 8.81 -1.26
CA VAL A 157 12.59 8.24 -0.50
C VAL A 157 12.71 8.90 0.87
N ASP A 158 12.56 10.22 0.95
CA ASP A 158 12.59 10.94 2.23
C ASP A 158 11.46 10.47 3.14
N VAL A 159 10.29 10.15 2.56
CA VAL A 159 9.15 9.61 3.29
C VAL A 159 9.39 8.18 3.74
N ILE A 160 10.00 7.31 2.94
CA ILE A 160 10.32 5.94 3.37
C ILE A 160 11.49 5.92 4.37
N GLN A 161 12.49 6.79 4.22
CA GLN A 161 13.57 6.92 5.21
C GLN A 161 13.05 7.48 6.54
N SER A 162 12.22 8.53 6.49
CA SER A 162 11.55 9.03 7.70
C SER A 162 10.48 8.06 8.22
N ALA A 163 9.97 7.17 7.37
CA ALA A 163 9.02 6.15 7.76
C ALA A 163 9.67 5.03 8.57
N GLY A 164 10.94 4.68 8.31
CA GLY A 164 11.71 3.79 9.20
C GLY A 164 11.81 4.35 10.62
N ASP A 165 11.92 5.68 10.75
CA ASP A 165 12.07 6.36 12.04
C ASP A 165 10.74 6.92 12.60
N THR A 166 9.79 7.28 11.75
CA THR A 166 8.58 8.03 12.13
C THR A 166 7.30 7.18 12.06
N PHE A 167 7.30 6.09 11.29
CA PHE A 167 6.15 5.17 11.25
C PHE A 167 6.05 4.30 12.50
N ASP A 168 7.12 4.17 13.28
CA ASP A 168 7.09 3.47 14.57
C ASP A 168 6.60 4.34 15.74
N VAL A 169 6.49 5.66 15.57
CA VAL A 169 6.26 6.59 16.70
C VAL A 169 5.07 7.53 16.47
N GLY A 170 4.39 7.52 15.32
CA GLY A 170 3.36 8.51 15.00
C GLY A 170 2.02 7.92 14.55
N HIS A 171 0.92 8.49 15.06
CA HIS A 171 -0.40 8.31 14.49
C HIS A 171 -0.38 8.70 13.01
N ASN A 172 -0.79 7.79 12.14
CA ASN A 172 -1.06 8.09 10.74
C ASN A 172 -2.58 8.07 10.54
N PRO A 173 -3.24 9.22 10.34
CA PRO A 173 -4.69 9.28 10.27
C PRO A 173 -5.32 8.35 9.23
N ALA A 174 -4.64 8.11 8.11
CA ALA A 174 -5.15 7.20 7.09
C ALA A 174 -5.04 5.73 7.51
N VAL A 175 -4.00 5.36 8.27
CA VAL A 175 -3.87 4.01 8.87
C VAL A 175 -5.00 3.80 9.89
N ASP A 176 -5.19 4.76 10.80
CA ASP A 176 -6.19 4.65 11.87
C ASP A 176 -7.60 4.52 11.28
N THR A 177 -7.95 5.40 10.33
CA THR A 177 -9.26 5.36 9.66
C THR A 177 -9.49 4.04 8.93
N LEU A 178 -8.48 3.52 8.23
CA LEU A 178 -8.58 2.25 7.51
C LEU A 178 -8.71 1.08 8.49
N ALA A 179 -7.93 1.06 9.56
CA ALA A 179 -7.98 0.01 10.58
C ALA A 179 -9.35 -0.04 11.26
N ASP A 180 -9.89 1.11 11.67
CA ASP A 180 -11.23 1.20 12.26
C ASP A 180 -12.30 0.74 11.28
N THR A 181 -12.23 1.18 10.03
CA THR A 181 -13.18 0.79 8.98
C THR A 181 -13.16 -0.73 8.75
N VAL A 182 -11.97 -1.32 8.61
CA VAL A 182 -11.83 -2.77 8.41
C VAL A 182 -12.34 -3.53 9.62
N TYR A 183 -11.95 -3.12 10.82
CA TYR A 183 -12.36 -3.78 12.07
C TYR A 183 -13.89 -3.79 12.20
N ASP A 184 -14.54 -2.64 11.97
CA ASP A 184 -16.00 -2.52 12.05
C ASP A 184 -16.72 -3.39 11.00
N GLU A 185 -16.21 -3.43 9.78
CA GLU A 185 -16.82 -4.22 8.72
C GLU A 185 -16.71 -5.73 9.01
N ILE A 186 -15.51 -6.23 9.33
CA ILE A 186 -15.32 -7.68 9.51
C ILE A 186 -15.95 -8.21 10.82
N THR A 187 -15.95 -7.42 11.90
CA THR A 187 -16.61 -7.81 13.16
C THR A 187 -18.12 -7.78 13.05
N ALA A 188 -18.67 -6.91 12.21
CA ALA A 188 -20.08 -6.94 11.83
C ALA A 188 -20.44 -8.06 10.83
N GLY A 189 -19.48 -8.92 10.46
CA GLY A 189 -19.69 -10.05 9.57
C GLY A 189 -19.71 -9.70 8.08
N ARG A 190 -19.37 -8.47 7.70
CA ARG A 190 -19.34 -8.01 6.31
C ARG A 190 -18.00 -8.26 5.65
N THR A 191 -17.98 -8.32 4.34
CA THR A 191 -16.76 -8.35 3.51
C THR A 191 -16.40 -6.93 3.10
N ILE A 192 -15.10 -6.62 3.06
CA ILE A 192 -14.59 -5.34 2.60
C ILE A 192 -13.54 -5.57 1.51
N HIS A 193 -13.60 -4.78 0.44
CA HIS A 193 -12.66 -4.82 -0.66
C HIS A 193 -11.80 -3.54 -0.65
N LEU A 194 -10.50 -3.71 -0.51
CA LEU A 194 -9.49 -2.65 -0.46
C LEU A 194 -8.72 -2.60 -1.76
N MET A 195 -8.50 -1.42 -2.28
CA MET A 195 -7.55 -1.14 -3.35
C MET A 195 -6.54 -0.10 -2.88
N ALA A 196 -5.27 -0.31 -3.16
CA ALA A 196 -4.22 0.57 -2.66
C ALA A 196 -3.08 0.74 -3.69
N HIS A 197 -2.63 1.97 -3.89
CA HIS A 197 -1.55 2.29 -4.79
C HIS A 197 -0.34 2.84 -4.05
N SER A 198 0.88 2.40 -4.44
CA SER A 198 2.13 2.98 -3.95
C SER A 198 2.22 2.94 -2.42
N GLN A 199 2.42 4.09 -1.74
CA GLN A 199 2.41 4.22 -0.28
C GLN A 199 1.08 3.80 0.35
N GLY A 200 -0.04 3.92 -0.35
CA GLY A 200 -1.34 3.43 0.11
C GLY A 200 -1.32 1.94 0.45
N ALA A 201 -0.48 1.15 -0.24
CA ALA A 201 -0.29 -0.27 0.07
C ALA A 201 0.46 -0.48 1.40
N LEU A 202 1.41 0.39 1.75
CA LEU A 202 2.07 0.39 3.07
C LEU A 202 1.08 0.74 4.18
N ILE A 203 0.27 1.79 3.96
CA ILE A 203 -0.83 2.17 4.89
C ILE A 203 -1.77 0.99 5.09
N THR A 204 -2.15 0.31 4.01
CA THR A 204 -3.04 -0.86 4.05
C THR A 204 -2.41 -2.03 4.82
N SER A 205 -1.14 -2.33 4.59
CA SER A 205 -0.43 -3.37 5.33
C SER A 205 -0.41 -3.09 6.83
N ARG A 206 -0.11 -1.85 7.24
CA ARG A 206 -0.11 -1.43 8.65
C ARG A 206 -1.50 -1.51 9.26
N ALA A 207 -2.50 -0.94 8.63
CA ALA A 207 -3.87 -1.00 9.12
C ALA A 207 -4.36 -2.44 9.34
N LEU A 208 -4.02 -3.35 8.43
CA LEU A 208 -4.35 -4.77 8.57
C LEU A 208 -3.58 -5.44 9.70
N THR A 209 -2.33 -5.04 9.96
CA THR A 209 -1.53 -5.49 11.10
C THR A 209 -2.16 -5.01 12.41
N ASP A 210 -2.58 -3.75 12.48
CA ASP A 210 -3.26 -3.19 13.65
C ASP A 210 -4.58 -3.92 13.90
N VAL A 211 -5.39 -4.17 12.87
CA VAL A 211 -6.63 -4.96 12.99
C VAL A 211 -6.33 -6.36 13.53
N TYR A 212 -5.30 -7.03 13.00
CA TYR A 212 -4.89 -8.34 13.50
C TYR A 212 -4.51 -8.29 14.98
N GLN A 213 -3.73 -7.29 15.39
CA GLN A 213 -3.33 -7.08 16.78
C GLN A 213 -4.54 -6.82 17.70
N ARG A 214 -5.45 -5.95 17.29
CA ARG A 214 -6.70 -5.66 18.03
C ARG A 214 -7.54 -6.94 18.21
N LEU A 215 -7.72 -7.72 17.16
CA LEU A 215 -8.45 -8.99 17.24
C LEU A 215 -7.78 -9.98 18.21
N ARG A 216 -6.44 -10.02 18.22
CA ARG A 216 -5.66 -10.91 19.09
C ARG A 216 -5.62 -10.47 20.55
N VAL A 217 -5.36 -9.18 20.78
CA VAL A 217 -5.10 -8.64 22.12
C VAL A 217 -6.39 -8.19 22.80
N GLU A 218 -7.17 -7.34 22.13
CA GLU A 218 -8.40 -6.79 22.70
C GLU A 218 -9.56 -7.77 22.57
N GLY A 219 -9.68 -8.43 21.42
CA GLY A 219 -10.71 -9.43 21.15
C GLY A 219 -10.45 -10.80 21.78
N GLY A 220 -9.24 -11.06 22.28
CA GLY A 220 -8.87 -12.34 22.89
C GLY A 220 -8.92 -13.52 21.91
N LEU A 221 -8.97 -13.29 20.61
CA LEU A 221 -9.11 -14.33 19.61
C LEU A 221 -7.82 -15.14 19.43
N THR A 222 -7.94 -16.42 19.14
CA THR A 222 -6.79 -17.21 18.69
C THR A 222 -6.31 -16.72 17.32
N ARG A 223 -5.06 -17.05 16.95
CA ARG A 223 -4.52 -16.75 15.63
C ARG A 223 -5.47 -17.21 14.51
N ARG A 224 -5.99 -18.42 14.59
CA ARG A 224 -6.88 -18.99 13.56
C ARG A 224 -8.22 -18.25 13.45
N GLU A 225 -8.75 -17.76 14.57
CA GLU A 225 -9.99 -17.00 14.59
C GLU A 225 -9.77 -15.60 14.00
N ALA A 226 -8.68 -14.92 14.37
CA ALA A 226 -8.32 -13.64 13.79
C ALA A 226 -8.10 -13.74 12.26
N GLU A 227 -7.30 -14.72 11.80
CA GLU A 227 -7.10 -14.97 10.36
C GLU A 227 -8.42 -15.30 9.63
N ARG A 228 -9.35 -16.01 10.28
CA ARG A 228 -10.68 -16.29 9.71
C ARG A 228 -11.54 -15.04 9.57
N LEU A 229 -11.48 -14.11 10.52
CA LEU A 229 -12.17 -12.82 10.38
C LEU A 229 -11.53 -12.00 9.26
N LEU A 230 -10.20 -11.92 9.24
CA LEU A 230 -9.46 -11.20 8.22
C LEU A 230 -9.66 -11.78 6.81
N SER A 231 -10.04 -13.06 6.66
CA SER A 231 -10.35 -13.63 5.33
C SER A 231 -11.56 -12.99 4.63
N ARG A 232 -12.31 -12.14 5.34
CA ARG A 232 -13.36 -11.28 4.78
C ARG A 232 -12.80 -10.02 4.09
N VAL A 233 -11.51 -9.77 4.22
CA VAL A 233 -10.85 -8.64 3.57
C VAL A 233 -10.24 -9.09 2.26
N GLU A 234 -10.65 -8.46 1.18
CA GLU A 234 -10.07 -8.57 -0.15
C GLU A 234 -9.15 -7.37 -0.39
N VAL A 235 -7.93 -7.61 -0.84
CA VAL A 235 -6.91 -6.55 -1.00
C VAL A 235 -6.28 -6.65 -2.37
N GLU A 236 -6.36 -5.58 -3.13
CA GLU A 236 -5.61 -5.39 -4.37
C GLU A 236 -4.57 -4.28 -4.17
N THR A 237 -3.30 -4.55 -4.41
CA THR A 237 -2.25 -3.51 -4.39
C THR A 237 -1.64 -3.31 -5.76
N PHE A 238 -1.32 -2.07 -6.07
CA PHE A 238 -0.80 -1.63 -7.36
C PHE A 238 0.50 -0.86 -7.14
N GLY A 239 1.63 -1.39 -7.59
CA GLY A 239 2.93 -0.76 -7.37
C GLY A 239 3.24 -0.50 -5.89
N GLY A 240 2.83 -1.42 -5.01
CA GLY A 240 2.82 -1.21 -3.58
C GLY A 240 4.22 -1.09 -2.96
N ALA A 241 4.36 -0.15 -2.02
CA ALA A 241 5.58 0.11 -1.26
C ALA A 241 5.64 -0.67 0.07
N ALA A 242 5.04 -1.85 0.14
CA ALA A 242 5.09 -2.72 1.32
C ALA A 242 5.65 -4.09 0.94
N ALA A 243 6.67 -4.53 1.68
CA ALA A 243 7.31 -5.82 1.49
C ALA A 243 6.62 -6.96 2.29
N SER A 244 5.81 -6.61 3.29
CA SER A 244 5.16 -7.59 4.16
C SER A 244 3.69 -7.25 4.39
N TYR A 245 2.87 -8.30 4.45
CA TYR A 245 1.43 -8.22 4.71
C TYR A 245 1.01 -9.31 5.71
N PRO A 246 0.11 -9.04 6.66
CA PRO A 246 -0.34 -10.05 7.62
C PRO A 246 -1.11 -11.19 6.95
N ASP A 247 -1.05 -12.37 7.54
CA ASP A 247 -1.85 -13.50 7.10
C ASP A 247 -3.34 -13.30 7.42
N GLY A 248 -4.20 -13.88 6.62
CA GLY A 248 -5.65 -13.85 6.79
C GLY A 248 -6.37 -13.22 5.62
N PRO A 249 -6.10 -11.96 5.25
CA PRO A 249 -6.73 -11.36 4.09
C PRO A 249 -6.43 -12.10 2.79
N ARG A 250 -7.26 -11.87 1.80
CA ARG A 250 -7.12 -12.42 0.46
C ARG A 250 -6.44 -11.37 -0.42
N TYR A 251 -5.23 -11.64 -0.91
CA TYR A 251 -4.41 -10.66 -1.61
C TYR A 251 -4.28 -10.94 -3.10
N VAL A 252 -4.27 -9.84 -3.88
CA VAL A 252 -3.78 -9.76 -5.26
C VAL A 252 -2.82 -8.58 -5.35
N HIS A 253 -1.60 -8.81 -5.82
CA HIS A 253 -0.60 -7.77 -5.97
C HIS A 253 -0.22 -7.60 -7.44
N TYR A 254 -0.34 -6.39 -7.95
CA TYR A 254 0.10 -6.01 -9.29
C TYR A 254 1.46 -5.32 -9.20
N VAL A 255 2.47 -5.90 -9.82
CA VAL A 255 3.87 -5.46 -9.75
C VAL A 255 4.42 -5.26 -11.15
N ASN A 256 4.67 -4.02 -11.53
CA ASN A 256 5.39 -3.72 -12.75
C ASN A 256 6.91 -3.85 -12.50
N ARG A 257 7.59 -4.68 -13.28
CA ARG A 257 9.05 -4.91 -13.12
C ARG A 257 9.88 -3.69 -13.49
N LEU A 258 9.31 -2.74 -14.24
CA LEU A 258 9.95 -1.48 -14.61
C LEU A 258 9.74 -0.38 -13.56
N ASP A 259 8.87 -0.63 -12.57
CA ASP A 259 8.62 0.28 -11.47
C ASP A 259 9.66 0.05 -10.36
N ALA A 260 10.49 1.07 -10.11
CA ALA A 260 11.54 0.99 -9.11
C ALA A 260 10.99 0.92 -7.67
N LEU A 261 9.79 1.45 -7.40
CA LEU A 261 9.25 1.55 -6.05
C LEU A 261 8.90 0.20 -5.44
N PRO A 262 8.03 -0.64 -6.05
CA PRO A 262 7.84 -2.00 -5.55
C PRO A 262 9.10 -2.85 -5.69
N GLY A 263 10.01 -2.48 -6.60
CA GLY A 263 11.30 -3.12 -6.78
C GLY A 263 12.20 -3.03 -5.55
N LEU A 264 12.25 -1.86 -4.93
CA LEU A 264 13.13 -1.56 -3.79
C LEU A 264 12.43 -1.74 -2.45
N PHE A 265 11.15 -1.40 -2.35
CA PHE A 265 10.42 -1.28 -1.08
C PHE A 265 9.21 -2.21 -0.96
N GLY A 266 8.88 -2.96 -2.01
CA GLY A 266 7.69 -3.80 -2.08
C GLY A 266 7.98 -5.23 -2.49
N LEU A 267 7.08 -5.80 -3.31
CA LEU A 267 7.10 -7.19 -3.77
C LEU A 267 7.83 -7.38 -5.10
N GLY A 268 8.68 -6.43 -5.49
CA GLY A 268 9.40 -6.46 -6.75
C GLY A 268 10.61 -7.39 -6.77
N PRO A 269 11.39 -7.39 -7.89
CA PRO A 269 12.46 -8.35 -8.12
C PRO A 269 13.68 -8.18 -7.20
N PHE A 270 13.86 -7.01 -6.58
CA PHE A 270 14.95 -6.72 -5.64
C PHE A 270 14.53 -6.92 -4.19
N ALA A 271 13.31 -7.39 -3.97
CA ALA A 271 12.79 -7.64 -2.65
C ALA A 271 13.70 -8.63 -1.90
N THR A 272 13.99 -8.29 -0.66
CA THR A 272 14.82 -9.11 0.25
C THR A 272 14.16 -10.46 0.54
N PRO A 273 14.87 -11.46 1.08
CA PRO A 273 14.28 -12.73 1.52
C PRO A 273 13.21 -12.58 2.62
N LEU A 274 13.00 -11.37 3.15
CA LEU A 274 11.98 -11.03 4.16
C LEU A 274 10.63 -10.64 3.56
N VAL A 275 10.45 -10.79 2.25
CA VAL A 275 9.19 -10.46 1.58
C VAL A 275 8.11 -11.47 1.93
N HIS A 276 7.00 -10.95 2.47
CA HIS A 276 5.82 -11.75 2.80
C HIS A 276 4.55 -11.14 2.17
N PRO A 277 4.12 -11.62 1.00
CA PRO A 277 2.95 -11.06 0.31
C PRO A 277 1.61 -11.39 0.98
N GLY A 278 1.63 -12.02 2.14
CA GLY A 278 0.46 -12.66 2.74
C GLY A 278 0.24 -14.07 2.20
N ARG A 279 -0.21 -14.96 3.08
CA ARG A 279 -0.38 -16.38 2.75
C ARG A 279 -1.36 -16.59 1.60
N GLY A 280 -0.90 -17.27 0.57
CA GLY A 280 -1.71 -17.59 -0.61
C GLY A 280 -2.02 -16.40 -1.49
N ALA A 281 -1.26 -15.31 -1.42
CA ALA A 281 -1.41 -14.18 -2.31
C ALA A 281 -1.16 -14.54 -3.78
N ALA A 282 -1.92 -13.93 -4.68
CA ALA A 282 -1.63 -13.92 -6.11
C ALA A 282 -0.77 -12.69 -6.42
N VAL A 283 0.33 -12.86 -7.16
CA VAL A 283 1.22 -11.77 -7.53
C VAL A 283 1.38 -11.73 -9.05
N HIS A 284 0.73 -10.76 -9.68
CA HIS A 284 0.85 -10.49 -11.11
C HIS A 284 2.07 -9.62 -11.39
N ARG A 285 3.02 -10.16 -12.16
CA ARG A 285 4.23 -9.42 -12.58
C ARG A 285 4.20 -9.17 -14.08
N PHE A 286 4.25 -7.90 -14.45
CA PHE A 286 4.27 -7.46 -15.85
C PHE A 286 5.40 -6.44 -16.07
N SER A 287 5.61 -6.01 -17.32
CA SER A 287 6.65 -5.03 -17.68
C SER A 287 6.05 -4.08 -18.69
N GLU A 288 5.71 -2.87 -18.28
CA GLU A 288 5.06 -1.88 -19.13
C GLU A 288 5.40 -0.44 -18.79
N GLY A 289 5.33 0.37 -19.82
CA GLY A 289 4.97 1.76 -19.83
C GLY A 289 6.09 2.76 -19.66
N ASP A 290 5.85 3.92 -20.28
CA ASP A 290 6.66 5.14 -20.10
C ASP A 290 6.46 5.76 -18.71
N ASP A 291 5.29 5.52 -18.08
CA ASP A 291 4.96 5.84 -16.69
C ASP A 291 4.81 4.54 -15.87
N ALA A 292 5.96 3.92 -15.57
CA ALA A 292 6.00 2.61 -14.93
C ALA A 292 5.28 2.55 -13.56
N HIS A 293 5.09 3.70 -12.89
CA HIS A 293 4.43 3.82 -11.58
C HIS A 293 3.01 4.39 -11.65
N GLY A 294 2.54 4.80 -12.83
CA GLY A 294 1.23 5.43 -13.02
C GLY A 294 0.07 4.50 -12.68
N PHE A 295 -0.78 4.90 -11.72
CA PHE A 295 -1.91 4.06 -11.31
C PHE A 295 -2.93 3.90 -12.45
N GLU A 296 -3.42 5.04 -12.98
CA GLU A 296 -4.50 5.07 -13.96
C GLU A 296 -4.06 4.59 -15.35
N GLN A 297 -2.81 4.86 -15.72
CA GLN A 297 -2.29 4.59 -17.06
C GLN A 297 -1.68 3.20 -17.18
N THR A 298 -1.04 2.71 -16.09
CA THR A 298 -0.22 1.49 -16.15
C THR A 298 -0.83 0.35 -15.34
N TYR A 299 -1.18 0.60 -14.08
CA TYR A 299 -1.64 -0.47 -13.19
C TYR A 299 -3.12 -0.79 -13.34
N LEU A 300 -4.00 0.20 -13.28
CA LEU A 300 -5.45 -0.02 -13.32
C LEU A 300 -5.93 -0.71 -14.62
N PRO A 301 -5.36 -0.45 -15.81
CA PRO A 301 -5.69 -1.18 -17.02
C PRO A 301 -5.38 -2.69 -16.98
N ARG A 302 -4.44 -3.12 -16.13
CA ARG A 302 -4.06 -4.53 -15.96
C ARG A 302 -4.89 -5.28 -14.95
N ARG A 303 -5.75 -4.56 -14.23
CA ARG A 303 -6.64 -5.19 -13.30
C ARG A 303 -7.68 -6.08 -13.99
N VAL A 304 -7.76 -7.31 -13.53
CA VAL A 304 -8.85 -8.24 -13.86
C VAL A 304 -9.77 -8.43 -12.64
N PRO A 305 -10.97 -9.03 -12.78
CA PRO A 305 -11.83 -9.32 -11.64
C PRO A 305 -11.10 -10.07 -10.52
N PHE A 306 -11.34 -9.70 -9.26
CA PHE A 306 -10.58 -10.18 -8.11
C PHE A 306 -10.47 -11.70 -8.05
N GLU A 307 -11.58 -12.42 -8.22
CA GLU A 307 -11.57 -13.89 -8.17
C GLU A 307 -10.84 -14.53 -9.39
N GLN A 308 -10.82 -13.85 -10.52
CA GLN A 308 -10.03 -14.26 -11.67
C GLN A 308 -8.54 -14.12 -11.36
N ALA A 309 -8.12 -12.94 -10.86
CA ALA A 309 -6.75 -12.69 -10.44
C ALA A 309 -6.28 -13.68 -9.35
N ARG A 310 -7.15 -14.02 -8.39
CA ARG A 310 -6.87 -15.00 -7.33
C ARG A 310 -6.56 -16.39 -7.85
N ARG A 311 -7.07 -16.76 -9.01
CA ARG A 311 -6.75 -18.03 -9.69
C ARG A 311 -5.47 -17.96 -10.52
N GLY A 312 -4.82 -16.78 -10.58
CA GLY A 312 -3.63 -16.54 -11.40
C GLY A 312 -3.94 -16.29 -12.87
N ASP A 313 -5.19 -16.01 -13.21
CA ASP A 313 -5.65 -15.70 -14.57
C ASP A 313 -5.68 -14.17 -14.71
N PHE A 314 -4.71 -13.63 -15.44
CA PHE A 314 -4.50 -12.19 -15.62
C PHE A 314 -4.63 -11.73 -17.07
N ASP A 315 -5.13 -12.61 -17.94
CA ASP A 315 -5.35 -12.34 -19.38
C ASP A 315 -6.78 -11.92 -19.68
#